data_9a22f51de1d9d143084e5a0c54b1e346
#
_entry.id   9a22f51de1d9d143084e5a0c54b1e346
#
_cell.length_a   1.000
_cell.length_b   1.000
_cell.length_c   1.000
_cell.angle_alpha   90.00
_cell.angle_beta   90.00
_cell.angle_gamma   90.00
#
_symmetry.space_group_name_H-M   'P 1'
#
loop_
_entity.id
_entity.type
_entity.pdbx_description
1 polymer ?
#
loop_
_entity_poly.entity_id
_entity_poly.type
_entity_poly.pdbx_seq_one_letter_code
_entity_poly.pdbx_strand_id
1 'polypeptide(L)'
;MKRFTLVLLAALCASCGAQKRTDVTHVLAARVQRCTAGETLALGSRRKAYVGVAPHGAVASRRPGGAPWARFGPKNVNGFPTVFGVVGAVVRRDCEPAWYRVQLPIKPNGVTGFVRARALQIQTVSVRILVDVSDRRLTLLRDGRAELTATVAVGSPSTPTPTGRFYVNQRLVPTDTHGPFGPGAVGISAFSNVLTGWAQGGPVAIHGTNEPWSIGHAVSNGCIRLPNATLLKVFREAVAGTPVIIRA
;
A
#
# COMPACT_ATOMS: atom_id res chain seq x y z
N MET A 1 5.48 -71.25 -0.92
CA MET A 1 4.90 -70.13 -0.13
C MET A 1 5.95 -69.07 -0.02
N LYS A 2 5.90 -68.02 -0.89
CA LYS A 2 6.85 -66.88 -0.92
C LYS A 2 6.18 -65.71 -0.24
N ARG A 3 6.73 -65.22 0.88
CA ARG A 3 6.29 -64.03 1.61
C ARG A 3 6.90 -62.81 0.91
N PHE A 4 6.06 -61.92 0.38
CA PHE A 4 6.45 -60.61 -0.07
C PHE A 4 6.33 -59.61 1.10
N THR A 5 7.46 -59.04 1.48
CA THR A 5 7.52 -57.96 2.46
C THR A 5 7.36 -56.65 1.73
N LEU A 6 6.26 -55.94 1.98
CA LEU A 6 5.99 -54.60 1.41
C LEU A 6 6.69 -53.56 2.30
N VAL A 7 7.70 -52.91 1.77
CA VAL A 7 8.38 -51.79 2.41
C VAL A 7 7.62 -50.49 2.01
N LEU A 8 6.92 -49.89 2.97
CA LEU A 8 6.26 -48.60 2.80
C LEU A 8 7.30 -47.50 2.99
N LEU A 9 7.71 -46.83 1.91
CA LEU A 9 8.52 -45.62 1.98
C LEU A 9 7.56 -44.43 2.24
N ALA A 10 7.56 -43.92 3.45
CA ALA A 10 6.91 -42.67 3.79
C ALA A 10 7.78 -41.48 3.29
N ALA A 11 7.41 -40.85 2.18
CA ALA A 11 8.01 -39.62 1.74
C ALA A 11 7.43 -38.46 2.55
N LEU A 12 8.19 -37.97 3.53
CA LEU A 12 7.90 -36.72 4.21
C LEU A 12 8.16 -35.54 3.23
N CYS A 13 7.10 -34.99 2.64
CA CYS A 13 7.15 -33.71 1.98
C CYS A 13 7.22 -32.62 3.03
N ALA A 14 8.41 -32.26 3.49
CA ALA A 14 8.67 -31.02 4.19
C ALA A 14 8.78 -29.87 3.18
N SER A 15 7.64 -29.40 2.65
CA SER A 15 7.59 -28.12 1.94
C SER A 15 7.51 -27.00 2.97
N CYS A 16 8.63 -26.71 3.64
CA CYS A 16 8.84 -25.44 4.32
C CYS A 16 8.91 -24.36 3.24
N GLY A 17 7.81 -23.65 3.03
CA GLY A 17 7.77 -22.45 2.20
C GLY A 17 8.68 -21.40 2.81
N ALA A 18 9.93 -21.38 2.39
CA ALA A 18 10.84 -20.30 2.67
C ALA A 18 10.26 -19.04 2.00
N GLN A 19 9.56 -18.23 2.76
CA GLN A 19 9.12 -16.91 2.37
C GLN A 19 10.39 -16.13 1.98
N LYS A 20 10.63 -15.95 0.68
CA LYS A 20 11.77 -15.17 0.18
C LYS A 20 11.64 -13.77 0.75
N ARG A 21 12.38 -13.47 1.83
CA ARG A 21 12.66 -12.10 2.25
C ARG A 21 13.25 -11.42 1.03
N THR A 22 12.51 -10.50 0.44
CA THR A 22 13.04 -9.72 -0.67
C THR A 22 14.07 -8.79 -0.07
N ASP A 23 15.30 -9.15 -0.25
CA ASP A 23 16.43 -8.50 0.37
C ASP A 23 16.63 -7.14 -0.30
N VAL A 24 16.23 -6.07 0.40
CA VAL A 24 16.48 -4.69 -0.03
C VAL A 24 17.98 -4.45 -0.19
N THR A 25 18.79 -5.17 0.57
CA THR A 25 20.25 -5.16 0.51
C THR A 25 20.77 -5.49 -0.89
N HIS A 26 20.19 -6.50 -1.57
CA HIS A 26 20.58 -6.84 -2.94
C HIS A 26 20.32 -5.73 -3.95
N VAL A 27 19.24 -4.96 -3.77
CA VAL A 27 18.92 -3.81 -4.66
C VAL A 27 19.87 -2.65 -4.39
N LEU A 28 20.27 -2.45 -3.14
CA LEU A 28 21.21 -1.42 -2.76
C LEU A 28 22.64 -1.79 -3.14
N ALA A 29 23.06 -3.04 -2.92
CA ALA A 29 24.38 -3.54 -3.27
C ALA A 29 24.65 -3.55 -4.79
N ALA A 30 23.65 -3.84 -5.62
CA ALA A 30 23.78 -3.78 -7.07
C ALA A 30 23.96 -2.35 -7.64
N ARG A 31 23.70 -1.33 -6.83
CA ARG A 31 23.72 0.08 -7.26
C ARG A 31 24.91 0.88 -6.73
N VAL A 32 25.60 0.40 -5.71
CA VAL A 32 26.62 1.20 -5.00
C VAL A 32 27.78 0.31 -4.58
N GLN A 33 28.89 0.41 -5.27
CA GLN A 33 30.14 -0.23 -4.84
C GLN A 33 30.69 0.33 -3.48
N ARG A 34 30.18 1.48 -3.02
CA ARG A 34 30.52 2.11 -1.73
C ARG A 34 29.33 2.93 -1.23
N CYS A 35 28.82 2.62 -0.05
CA CYS A 35 27.80 3.43 0.62
C CYS A 35 28.43 4.43 1.59
N THR A 36 27.96 5.65 1.56
CA THR A 36 28.31 6.65 2.58
C THR A 36 27.33 6.52 3.74
N ALA A 37 27.84 6.40 4.97
CA ALA A 37 26.97 6.34 6.15
C ALA A 37 26.09 7.59 6.24
N GLY A 38 24.79 7.41 6.43
CA GLY A 38 23.82 8.50 6.49
C GLY A 38 23.28 8.94 5.13
N GLU A 39 23.77 8.39 4.03
CA GLU A 39 23.24 8.66 2.70
C GLU A 39 21.80 8.16 2.59
N THR A 40 20.94 8.97 1.95
CA THR A 40 19.55 8.62 1.67
C THR A 40 19.40 8.17 0.23
N LEU A 41 19.07 6.90 0.05
CA LEU A 41 18.82 6.31 -1.26
C LEU A 41 17.32 6.27 -1.53
N ALA A 42 16.90 6.70 -2.73
CA ALA A 42 15.52 6.56 -3.18
C ALA A 42 15.23 5.09 -3.49
N LEU A 43 14.08 4.60 -3.04
CA LEU A 43 13.63 3.24 -3.28
C LEU A 43 12.42 3.22 -4.21
N GLY A 44 12.37 2.19 -5.06
CA GLY A 44 11.26 1.96 -5.98
C GLY A 44 11.57 2.40 -7.42
N SER A 45 10.72 1.92 -8.31
CA SER A 45 10.76 2.22 -9.74
C SER A 45 9.35 2.20 -10.33
N ARG A 46 9.20 2.37 -11.64
CA ARG A 46 7.90 2.17 -12.30
C ARG A 46 7.35 0.75 -12.14
N ARG A 47 8.23 -0.26 -11.99
CA ARG A 47 7.86 -1.69 -11.93
C ARG A 47 7.81 -2.26 -10.52
N LYS A 48 8.49 -1.65 -9.56
CA LYS A 48 8.63 -2.17 -8.21
C LYS A 48 8.46 -1.07 -7.17
N ALA A 49 7.63 -1.32 -6.17
CA ALA A 49 7.52 -0.48 -4.98
C ALA A 49 7.82 -1.32 -3.74
N TYR A 50 8.15 -0.65 -2.63
CA TYR A 50 8.48 -1.27 -1.37
C TYR A 50 7.42 -0.92 -0.33
N VAL A 51 7.04 -1.92 0.46
CA VAL A 51 6.14 -1.77 1.60
C VAL A 51 6.81 -2.26 2.85
N GLY A 52 6.68 -1.50 3.93
CA GLY A 52 7.16 -1.89 5.25
C GLY A 52 5.99 -2.30 6.13
N VAL A 53 5.94 -3.56 6.55
CA VAL A 53 4.98 -4.04 7.54
C VAL A 53 5.59 -3.85 8.92
N ALA A 54 4.82 -3.30 9.87
CA ALA A 54 5.25 -3.05 11.25
C ALA A 54 4.59 -4.04 12.23
N PRO A 55 5.08 -5.28 12.37
CA PRO A 55 4.40 -6.33 13.14
C PRO A 55 4.30 -6.03 14.63
N HIS A 56 5.18 -5.20 15.15
CA HIS A 56 5.19 -4.75 16.55
C HIS A 56 4.92 -3.24 16.69
N GLY A 57 4.35 -2.63 15.62
CA GLY A 57 4.19 -1.19 15.54
C GLY A 57 5.49 -0.48 15.15
N ALA A 58 5.41 0.84 15.03
CA ALA A 58 6.53 1.66 14.62
C ALA A 58 6.47 3.06 15.26
N VAL A 59 7.67 3.63 15.45
CA VAL A 59 7.83 5.04 15.83
C VAL A 59 8.49 5.76 14.67
N ALA A 60 7.85 6.80 14.18
CA ALA A 60 8.39 7.66 13.15
C ALA A 60 8.97 8.95 13.76
N SER A 61 10.05 9.44 13.17
CA SER A 61 10.67 10.73 13.45
C SER A 61 10.77 11.58 12.19
N ARG A 62 10.95 12.90 12.32
CA ARG A 62 11.08 13.82 11.17
C ARG A 62 12.45 13.71 10.48
N ARG A 63 13.46 13.21 11.19
CA ARG A 63 14.82 12.95 10.70
C ARG A 63 15.36 11.67 11.32
N PRO A 64 16.32 10.98 10.68
CA PRO A 64 16.95 9.80 11.25
C PRO A 64 17.52 10.10 12.65
N GLY A 65 17.19 9.26 13.64
CA GLY A 65 17.62 9.45 15.03
C GLY A 65 16.98 10.60 15.79
N GLY A 66 16.05 11.34 15.16
CA GLY A 66 15.36 12.45 15.82
C GLY A 66 14.34 11.99 16.86
N ALA A 67 13.77 12.96 17.58
CA ALA A 67 12.73 12.73 18.57
C ALA A 67 11.51 12.02 17.94
N PRO A 68 10.82 11.17 18.73
CA PRO A 68 9.55 10.57 18.31
C PRO A 68 8.54 11.64 17.90
N TRP A 69 7.92 11.45 16.72
CA TRP A 69 6.93 12.40 16.20
C TRP A 69 5.54 11.74 16.05
N ALA A 70 5.51 10.51 15.52
CA ALA A 70 4.27 9.74 15.40
C ALA A 70 4.50 8.30 15.83
N ARG A 71 3.49 7.70 16.45
CA ARG A 71 3.51 6.32 16.93
C ARG A 71 2.38 5.55 16.28
N PHE A 72 2.68 4.32 15.85
CA PHE A 72 1.74 3.43 15.19
C PHE A 72 1.77 2.08 15.90
N GLY A 73 0.60 1.55 16.25
CA GLY A 73 0.48 0.19 16.78
C GLY A 73 0.74 -0.87 15.70
N PRO A 74 0.74 -2.15 16.07
CA PRO A 74 0.90 -3.25 15.12
C PRO A 74 -0.30 -3.38 14.15
N LYS A 75 -1.45 -2.87 14.53
CA LYS A 75 -2.67 -2.80 13.74
C LYS A 75 -3.17 -1.37 13.64
N ASN A 76 -3.78 -1.04 12.51
CA ASN A 76 -4.49 0.22 12.34
C ASN A 76 -5.84 0.20 13.07
N VAL A 77 -6.55 1.32 13.04
CA VAL A 77 -7.84 1.49 13.75
C VAL A 77 -8.94 0.51 13.30
N ASN A 78 -8.80 -0.12 12.13
CA ASN A 78 -9.72 -1.11 11.59
C ASN A 78 -9.23 -2.55 11.80
N GLY A 79 -8.18 -2.76 12.61
CA GLY A 79 -7.66 -4.08 12.96
C GLY A 79 -6.72 -4.72 11.91
N PHE A 80 -6.41 -4.04 10.81
CA PHE A 80 -5.48 -4.53 9.79
C PHE A 80 -4.03 -4.25 10.17
N PRO A 81 -3.06 -5.07 9.71
CA PRO A 81 -1.65 -4.82 9.95
C PRO A 81 -1.23 -3.40 9.55
N THR A 82 -0.44 -2.74 10.39
CA THR A 82 0.13 -1.44 10.06
C THR A 82 1.18 -1.60 8.97
N VAL A 83 0.98 -0.90 7.87
CA VAL A 83 1.88 -0.89 6.71
C VAL A 83 2.22 0.54 6.30
N PHE A 84 3.37 0.71 5.65
CA PHE A 84 3.85 1.99 5.13
C PHE A 84 4.35 1.82 3.70
N GLY A 85 4.05 2.78 2.82
CA GLY A 85 4.75 2.92 1.55
C GLY A 85 6.20 3.37 1.80
N VAL A 86 7.18 2.56 1.41
CA VAL A 86 8.60 2.89 1.60
C VAL A 86 9.12 3.58 0.35
N VAL A 87 9.71 4.77 0.54
CA VAL A 87 10.17 5.63 -0.56
C VAL A 87 11.70 5.87 -0.55
N GLY A 88 12.37 5.48 0.51
CA GLY A 88 13.82 5.60 0.61
C GLY A 88 14.40 4.84 1.79
N ALA A 89 15.73 4.73 1.81
CA ALA A 89 16.48 4.16 2.93
C ALA A 89 17.67 5.05 3.25
N VAL A 90 17.96 5.21 4.54
CA VAL A 90 19.22 5.77 5.03
C VAL A 90 20.11 4.61 5.39
N VAL A 91 21.28 4.54 4.75
CA VAL A 91 22.18 3.38 4.86
C VAL A 91 23.34 3.61 5.80
N ARG A 92 23.90 2.53 6.33
CA ARG A 92 25.18 2.47 7.02
C ARG A 92 26.32 2.28 6.01
N ARG A 93 27.57 2.25 6.50
CA ARG A 93 28.76 2.00 5.67
C ARG A 93 28.78 0.60 5.01
N ASP A 94 28.12 -0.37 5.63
CA ASP A 94 27.90 -1.72 5.12
C ASP A 94 26.77 -1.83 4.08
N CYS A 95 26.24 -0.70 3.65
CA CYS A 95 25.09 -0.56 2.76
C CYS A 95 23.76 -1.08 3.34
N GLU A 96 23.72 -1.55 4.58
CA GLU A 96 22.50 -1.98 5.23
C GLU A 96 21.63 -0.78 5.64
N PRO A 97 20.30 -0.85 5.48
CA PRO A 97 19.41 0.19 5.94
C PRO A 97 19.44 0.36 7.46
N ALA A 98 19.71 1.58 7.93
CA ALA A 98 19.53 1.97 9.33
C ALA A 98 18.09 2.48 9.57
N TRP A 99 17.56 3.19 8.59
CA TRP A 99 16.23 3.79 8.61
C TRP A 99 15.58 3.69 7.26
N TYR A 100 14.24 3.57 7.25
CA TYR A 100 13.44 3.75 6.04
C TYR A 100 12.71 5.08 6.09
N ARG A 101 12.73 5.81 4.97
CA ARG A 101 11.84 6.94 4.73
C ARG A 101 10.52 6.39 4.22
N VAL A 102 9.45 6.63 4.96
CA VAL A 102 8.12 6.07 4.69
C VAL A 102 7.08 7.16 4.56
N GLN A 103 6.05 6.89 3.77
CA GLN A 103 4.84 7.70 3.75
C GLN A 103 4.02 7.38 5.02
N LEU A 104 3.58 8.40 5.73
CA LEU A 104 2.79 8.25 6.95
C LEU A 104 1.31 8.45 6.67
N PRO A 105 0.41 7.57 7.15
CA PRO A 105 -1.03 7.72 6.98
C PRO A 105 -1.59 8.69 8.04
N ILE A 106 -1.15 9.94 7.99
CA ILE A 106 -1.57 11.02 8.89
C ILE A 106 -1.77 12.32 8.10
N LYS A 107 -2.47 13.28 8.69
CA LYS A 107 -2.61 14.64 8.14
C LYS A 107 -1.38 15.51 8.47
N PRO A 108 -1.04 16.43 7.59
CA PRO A 108 -1.55 16.61 6.23
C PRO A 108 -1.15 15.47 5.29
N ASN A 109 -1.87 15.30 4.18
CA ASN A 109 -1.54 14.32 3.15
C ASN A 109 -0.11 14.50 2.63
N GLY A 110 0.55 13.38 2.24
CA GLY A 110 1.89 13.41 1.65
C GLY A 110 3.05 13.47 2.66
N VAL A 111 2.75 13.49 3.95
CA VAL A 111 3.78 13.51 5.01
C VAL A 111 4.63 12.23 4.96
N THR A 112 5.94 12.41 5.10
CA THR A 112 6.91 11.31 5.24
C THR A 112 7.65 11.41 6.57
N GLY A 113 8.10 10.26 7.07
CA GLY A 113 8.94 10.18 8.27
C GLY A 113 9.97 9.07 8.15
N PHE A 114 10.83 8.96 9.15
CA PHE A 114 11.86 7.93 9.23
C PHE A 114 11.52 6.94 10.33
N VAL A 115 11.50 5.65 9.96
CA VAL A 115 11.26 4.52 10.85
C VAL A 115 12.51 3.66 10.90
N ARG A 116 12.90 3.16 12.08
CA ARG A 116 14.07 2.26 12.20
C ARG A 116 13.89 1.03 11.33
N ALA A 117 14.91 0.65 10.57
CA ALA A 117 14.85 -0.47 9.65
C ALA A 117 14.41 -1.77 10.33
N ARG A 118 14.89 -2.04 11.54
CA ARG A 118 14.52 -3.23 12.34
C ARG A 118 13.05 -3.31 12.75
N ALA A 119 12.31 -2.21 12.68
CA ALA A 119 10.88 -2.18 13.02
C ALA A 119 9.99 -2.59 11.85
N LEU A 120 10.55 -2.74 10.65
CA LEU A 120 9.80 -3.01 9.44
C LEU A 120 10.26 -4.32 8.78
N GLN A 121 9.30 -5.13 8.39
CA GLN A 121 9.49 -6.24 7.46
C GLN A 121 9.21 -5.72 6.05
N ILE A 122 10.22 -5.74 5.19
CA ILE A 122 10.13 -5.17 3.85
C ILE A 122 9.64 -6.23 2.85
N GLN A 123 8.64 -5.83 2.07
CA GLN A 123 8.09 -6.60 0.96
C GLN A 123 8.11 -5.75 -0.31
N THR A 124 7.90 -6.36 -1.45
CA THR A 124 7.79 -5.65 -2.73
C THR A 124 6.44 -5.89 -3.38
N VAL A 125 5.97 -4.87 -4.10
CA VAL A 125 4.76 -4.94 -4.92
C VAL A 125 5.07 -4.44 -6.32
N SER A 126 4.50 -5.11 -7.34
CA SER A 126 4.65 -4.74 -8.75
C SER A 126 3.40 -4.04 -9.32
N VAL A 127 2.35 -4.00 -8.52
CA VAL A 127 1.08 -3.34 -8.87
C VAL A 127 1.12 -1.88 -8.45
N ARG A 128 0.45 -1.03 -9.23
CA ARG A 128 0.28 0.41 -8.97
C ARG A 128 -1.07 0.88 -9.48
N ILE A 129 -1.69 1.81 -8.79
CA ILE A 129 -2.92 2.47 -9.22
C ILE A 129 -2.59 3.91 -9.60
N LEU A 130 -3.05 4.33 -10.76
CA LEU A 130 -3.08 5.71 -11.20
C LEU A 130 -4.53 6.17 -11.28
N VAL A 131 -4.85 7.32 -10.71
CA VAL A 131 -6.14 7.97 -10.83
C VAL A 131 -5.92 9.35 -11.44
N ASP A 132 -6.60 9.61 -12.53
CA ASP A 132 -6.70 10.90 -13.17
C ASP A 132 -8.08 11.46 -12.84
N VAL A 133 -8.11 12.52 -12.03
CA VAL A 133 -9.36 13.12 -11.53
C VAL A 133 -10.07 13.88 -12.63
N SER A 134 -9.31 14.61 -13.48
CA SER A 134 -9.89 15.38 -14.60
C SER A 134 -10.52 14.46 -15.65
N ASP A 135 -9.84 13.38 -16.00
CA ASP A 135 -10.34 12.37 -16.93
C ASP A 135 -11.32 11.36 -16.28
N ARG A 136 -11.49 11.43 -14.96
CA ARG A 136 -12.28 10.45 -14.18
C ARG A 136 -11.94 9.01 -14.56
N ARG A 137 -10.66 8.72 -14.56
CA ARG A 137 -10.08 7.45 -15.03
C ARG A 137 -9.15 6.85 -13.99
N LEU A 138 -9.32 5.56 -13.72
CA LEU A 138 -8.39 4.74 -12.95
C LEU A 138 -7.68 3.78 -13.88
N THR A 139 -6.36 3.67 -13.72
CA THR A 139 -5.53 2.67 -14.40
C THR A 139 -4.80 1.82 -13.36
N LEU A 140 -4.98 0.51 -13.43
CA LEU A 140 -4.18 -0.47 -12.70
C LEU A 140 -3.01 -0.87 -13.57
N LEU A 141 -1.80 -0.72 -13.04
CA LEU A 141 -0.56 -1.13 -13.70
C LEU A 141 0.02 -2.36 -12.98
N ARG A 142 0.55 -3.32 -13.75
CA ARG A 142 1.41 -4.40 -13.28
C ARG A 142 2.74 -4.32 -14.01
N ASP A 143 3.84 -4.35 -13.27
CA ASP A 143 5.21 -4.24 -13.83
C ASP A 143 5.39 -3.02 -14.75
N GLY A 144 4.67 -1.93 -14.46
CA GLY A 144 4.69 -0.69 -15.21
C GLY A 144 3.86 -0.67 -16.50
N ARG A 145 3.09 -1.73 -16.80
CA ARG A 145 2.19 -1.83 -17.95
C ARG A 145 0.74 -1.75 -17.49
N ALA A 146 -0.11 -1.09 -18.28
CA ALA A 146 -1.55 -1.03 -18.00
C ALA A 146 -2.18 -2.41 -18.17
N GLU A 147 -2.84 -2.89 -17.12
CA GLU A 147 -3.56 -4.17 -17.07
C GLU A 147 -5.08 -3.95 -17.12
N LEU A 148 -5.54 -2.85 -16.52
CA LEU A 148 -6.93 -2.48 -16.49
C LEU A 148 -7.06 -0.96 -16.50
N THR A 149 -8.02 -0.45 -17.26
CA THR A 149 -8.44 0.96 -17.23
C THR A 149 -9.94 1.03 -17.09
N ALA A 150 -10.45 1.95 -16.27
CA ALA A 150 -11.87 2.12 -16.02
C ALA A 150 -12.24 3.57 -15.76
N THR A 151 -13.44 3.95 -16.14
CA THR A 151 -14.08 5.20 -15.72
C THR A 151 -14.47 5.09 -14.25
N VAL A 152 -14.30 6.18 -13.50
CA VAL A 152 -14.57 6.26 -12.06
C VAL A 152 -15.45 7.47 -11.73
N ALA A 153 -16.14 7.43 -10.59
CA ALA A 153 -16.60 8.65 -9.95
C ALA A 153 -15.50 9.20 -9.03
N VAL A 154 -15.44 10.50 -8.92
CA VAL A 154 -14.50 11.22 -8.05
C VAL A 154 -15.23 12.20 -7.15
N GLY A 155 -14.51 12.83 -6.23
CA GLY A 155 -15.04 13.85 -5.33
C GLY A 155 -15.68 15.01 -6.07
N SER A 156 -16.77 15.55 -5.50
CA SER A 156 -17.42 16.77 -5.99
C SER A 156 -16.49 17.98 -5.81
N PRO A 157 -16.80 19.11 -6.45
CA PRO A 157 -16.02 20.34 -6.24
C PRO A 157 -15.96 20.78 -4.77
N SER A 158 -17.01 20.54 -3.98
CA SER A 158 -17.05 20.86 -2.55
C SER A 158 -16.31 19.85 -1.66
N THR A 159 -16.14 18.61 -2.13
CA THR A 159 -15.46 17.53 -1.41
C THR A 159 -14.47 16.80 -2.34
N PRO A 160 -13.44 17.49 -2.84
CA PRO A 160 -12.59 16.97 -3.91
C PRO A 160 -11.79 15.74 -3.48
N THR A 161 -11.57 14.83 -4.41
CA THR A 161 -10.61 13.75 -4.25
C THR A 161 -9.20 14.35 -4.08
N PRO A 162 -8.49 14.05 -2.97
CA PRO A 162 -7.16 14.62 -2.75
C PRO A 162 -6.16 14.08 -3.75
N THR A 163 -5.37 14.97 -4.36
CA THR A 163 -4.27 14.61 -5.25
C THR A 163 -2.99 14.34 -4.45
N GLY A 164 -2.11 13.50 -4.99
CA GLY A 164 -0.85 13.17 -4.36
C GLY A 164 -0.40 11.74 -4.57
N ARG A 165 0.55 11.32 -3.73
CA ARG A 165 1.12 9.96 -3.74
C ARG A 165 0.76 9.26 -2.44
N PHE A 166 0.03 8.18 -2.56
CA PHE A 166 -0.53 7.40 -1.46
C PHE A 166 -0.18 5.93 -1.65
N TYR A 167 -0.64 5.09 -0.75
CA TYR A 167 -0.55 3.64 -0.86
C TYR A 167 -1.81 2.99 -0.24
N VAL A 168 -2.10 1.77 -0.64
CA VAL A 168 -3.16 0.96 -0.05
C VAL A 168 -2.75 0.55 1.36
N ASN A 169 -3.55 0.92 2.36
CA ASN A 169 -3.29 0.59 3.75
C ASN A 169 -4.16 -0.56 4.28
N GLN A 170 -5.27 -0.88 3.60
CA GLN A 170 -6.18 -1.96 3.99
C GLN A 170 -7.14 -2.34 2.85
N ARG A 171 -7.78 -3.49 2.98
CA ARG A 171 -8.89 -3.92 2.13
C ARG A 171 -10.03 -4.37 3.02
N LEU A 172 -11.22 -3.86 2.77
CA LEU A 172 -12.42 -4.07 3.58
C LEU A 172 -13.50 -4.71 2.72
N VAL A 173 -14.15 -5.71 3.27
CA VAL A 173 -15.42 -6.22 2.74
C VAL A 173 -16.51 -5.67 3.67
N PRO A 174 -17.41 -4.80 3.17
CA PRO A 174 -18.49 -4.27 3.97
C PRO A 174 -19.46 -5.37 4.41
N THR A 175 -20.14 -5.17 5.53
CA THR A 175 -21.20 -6.09 5.98
C THR A 175 -22.36 -6.12 4.97
N ASP A 176 -22.72 -4.94 4.43
CA ASP A 176 -23.65 -4.82 3.32
C ASP A 176 -22.90 -4.62 2.01
N THR A 177 -22.82 -5.68 1.20
CA THR A 177 -22.14 -5.67 -0.10
C THR A 177 -22.98 -5.01 -1.21
N HIS A 178 -24.24 -4.65 -0.93
CA HIS A 178 -25.13 -3.90 -1.82
C HIS A 178 -25.26 -2.43 -1.42
N GLY A 179 -24.61 -2.03 -0.33
CA GLY A 179 -24.61 -0.68 0.20
C GLY A 179 -23.70 0.29 -0.60
N PRO A 180 -23.48 1.48 -0.06
CA PRO A 180 -22.76 2.57 -0.75
C PRO A 180 -21.32 2.23 -1.16
N PHE A 181 -20.68 1.26 -0.50
CA PHE A 181 -19.32 0.81 -0.81
C PHE A 181 -19.28 -0.37 -1.81
N GLY A 182 -20.46 -0.90 -2.22
CA GLY A 182 -20.53 -2.09 -3.04
C GLY A 182 -19.87 -3.31 -2.39
N PRO A 183 -19.30 -4.25 -3.17
CA PRO A 183 -18.76 -5.51 -2.64
C PRO A 183 -17.41 -5.36 -1.94
N GLY A 184 -16.83 -4.15 -1.84
CA GLY A 184 -15.54 -3.97 -1.20
C GLY A 184 -15.01 -2.54 -1.25
N ALA A 185 -14.00 -2.29 -0.42
CA ALA A 185 -13.27 -1.04 -0.38
C ALA A 185 -11.76 -1.26 -0.21
N VAL A 186 -10.98 -0.59 -1.01
CA VAL A 186 -9.52 -0.49 -0.93
C VAL A 186 -9.21 0.84 -0.26
N GLY A 187 -8.94 0.80 1.05
CA GLY A 187 -8.55 1.98 1.83
C GLY A 187 -7.15 2.43 1.43
N ILE A 188 -6.97 3.73 1.30
CA ILE A 188 -5.67 4.33 0.97
C ILE A 188 -5.20 5.29 2.07
N SER A 189 -3.92 5.62 2.07
CA SER A 189 -3.30 6.50 3.07
C SER A 189 -3.63 7.99 2.89
N ALA A 190 -4.69 8.30 2.14
CA ALA A 190 -5.20 9.65 1.93
C ALA A 190 -6.36 9.98 2.86
N PHE A 191 -6.47 11.26 3.20
CA PHE A 191 -7.58 11.83 3.97
C PHE A 191 -8.20 13.00 3.20
N SER A 192 -9.49 13.19 3.36
CA SER A 192 -10.15 14.38 2.84
C SER A 192 -9.53 15.65 3.44
N ASN A 193 -9.30 16.64 2.61
CA ASN A 193 -8.80 17.95 3.04
C ASN A 193 -9.91 18.83 3.65
N VAL A 194 -11.20 18.50 3.41
CA VAL A 194 -12.35 19.29 3.82
C VAL A 194 -13.25 18.58 4.84
N LEU A 195 -13.38 17.27 4.77
CA LEU A 195 -14.22 16.49 5.70
C LEU A 195 -13.43 16.11 6.97
N THR A 196 -12.99 17.12 7.72
CA THR A 196 -12.12 16.91 8.90
C THR A 196 -12.85 16.37 10.12
N GLY A 197 -14.17 16.62 10.24
CA GLY A 197 -15.01 16.16 11.34
C GLY A 197 -15.56 14.73 11.18
N TRP A 198 -15.29 14.06 10.06
CA TRP A 198 -15.72 12.68 9.86
C TRP A 198 -14.94 11.70 10.72
N ALA A 199 -15.56 10.55 11.03
CA ALA A 199 -14.91 9.48 11.76
C ALA A 199 -13.54 9.15 11.13
N GLN A 200 -12.55 8.89 11.97
CA GLN A 200 -11.17 8.61 11.55
C GLN A 200 -10.52 9.73 10.69
N GLY A 201 -11.05 10.96 10.70
CA GLY A 201 -10.49 12.11 9.99
C GLY A 201 -10.79 12.15 8.49
N GLY A 202 -11.83 11.46 8.02
CA GLY A 202 -12.26 11.43 6.60
C GLY A 202 -11.31 10.64 5.70
N PRO A 203 -11.11 9.33 5.97
CA PRO A 203 -10.26 8.49 5.13
C PRO A 203 -10.86 8.33 3.73
N VAL A 204 -10.00 8.25 2.73
CA VAL A 204 -10.37 8.06 1.33
C VAL A 204 -10.18 6.58 0.94
N ALA A 205 -11.09 6.07 0.13
CA ALA A 205 -11.03 4.72 -0.41
C ALA A 205 -11.36 4.66 -1.91
N ILE A 206 -10.94 3.59 -2.55
CA ILE A 206 -11.40 3.15 -3.86
C ILE A 206 -12.39 2.01 -3.60
N HIS A 207 -13.66 2.17 -3.99
CA HIS A 207 -14.70 1.21 -3.62
C HIS A 207 -15.75 1.03 -4.73
N GLY A 208 -16.61 0.04 -4.57
CA GLY A 208 -17.78 -0.15 -5.43
C GLY A 208 -18.87 0.88 -5.13
N THR A 209 -20.05 0.62 -5.62
CA THR A 209 -21.19 1.54 -5.41
C THR A 209 -22.51 0.84 -5.62
N ASN A 210 -23.54 1.30 -4.92
CA ASN A 210 -24.94 1.03 -5.20
C ASN A 210 -25.58 2.11 -6.09
N GLU A 211 -24.77 3.12 -6.49
CA GLU A 211 -25.18 4.23 -7.36
C GLU A 211 -24.42 4.17 -8.69
N PRO A 212 -24.72 3.21 -9.60
CA PRO A 212 -23.95 3.03 -10.84
C PRO A 212 -24.00 4.26 -11.76
N TRP A 213 -25.03 5.09 -11.66
CA TRP A 213 -25.15 6.37 -12.38
C TRP A 213 -24.04 7.36 -12.03
N SER A 214 -23.43 7.22 -10.84
CA SER A 214 -22.36 8.13 -10.38
C SER A 214 -21.04 7.96 -11.15
N ILE A 215 -20.84 6.82 -11.80
CA ILE A 215 -19.62 6.53 -12.56
C ILE A 215 -19.47 7.52 -13.72
N GLY A 216 -18.30 8.13 -13.83
CA GLY A 216 -18.03 9.20 -14.80
C GLY A 216 -18.37 10.60 -14.29
N HIS A 217 -18.84 10.75 -13.05
CA HIS A 217 -19.22 12.03 -12.47
C HIS A 217 -18.37 12.42 -11.25
N ALA A 218 -18.31 13.73 -10.98
CA ALA A 218 -17.65 14.30 -9.80
C ALA A 218 -18.72 14.56 -8.72
N VAL A 219 -19.11 13.52 -7.97
CA VAL A 219 -20.27 13.54 -7.07
C VAL A 219 -20.01 12.91 -5.71
N SER A 220 -18.84 12.30 -5.48
CA SER A 220 -18.54 11.64 -4.21
C SER A 220 -18.06 12.63 -3.13
N ASN A 221 -17.93 12.13 -1.91
CA ASN A 221 -17.31 12.86 -0.79
C ASN A 221 -15.79 12.71 -0.76
N GLY A 222 -15.15 12.54 -1.92
CA GLY A 222 -13.70 12.42 -2.06
C GLY A 222 -13.21 11.00 -2.35
N CYS A 223 -14.01 9.97 -2.11
CA CYS A 223 -13.69 8.60 -2.49
C CYS A 223 -13.77 8.39 -4.01
N ILE A 224 -13.07 7.38 -4.50
CA ILE A 224 -13.07 6.98 -5.91
C ILE A 224 -14.03 5.78 -6.04
N ARG A 225 -15.10 5.92 -6.84
CA ARG A 225 -16.07 4.84 -7.07
C ARG A 225 -15.80 4.12 -8.38
N LEU A 226 -15.86 2.80 -8.35
CA LEU A 226 -15.72 1.92 -9.52
C LEU A 226 -17.02 1.14 -9.75
N PRO A 227 -17.29 0.73 -11.00
CA PRO A 227 -18.26 -0.34 -11.23
C PRO A 227 -17.88 -1.58 -10.40
N ASN A 228 -18.86 -2.24 -9.75
CA ASN A 228 -18.61 -3.31 -8.80
C ASN A 228 -17.76 -4.46 -9.36
N ALA A 229 -18.03 -4.89 -10.60
CA ALA A 229 -17.24 -5.93 -11.26
C ALA A 229 -15.77 -5.52 -11.47
N THR A 230 -15.51 -4.24 -11.76
CA THR A 230 -14.17 -3.68 -11.91
C THR A 230 -13.48 -3.55 -10.56
N LEU A 231 -14.23 -3.10 -9.55
CA LEU A 231 -13.68 -3.05 -8.20
C LEU A 231 -13.16 -4.40 -7.73
N LEU A 232 -13.89 -5.48 -7.95
CA LEU A 232 -13.46 -6.82 -7.53
C LEU A 232 -12.12 -7.24 -8.16
N LYS A 233 -11.84 -6.81 -9.40
CA LYS A 233 -10.53 -7.02 -10.04
C LYS A 233 -9.46 -6.19 -9.35
N VAL A 234 -9.69 -4.88 -9.13
CA VAL A 234 -8.76 -4.00 -8.43
C VAL A 234 -8.54 -4.48 -7.00
N PHE A 235 -9.57 -4.92 -6.29
CA PHE A 235 -9.52 -5.40 -4.92
C PHE A 235 -8.61 -6.62 -4.76
N ARG A 236 -8.61 -7.56 -5.72
CA ARG A 236 -7.71 -8.73 -5.69
C ARG A 236 -6.25 -8.33 -5.83
N GLU A 237 -5.98 -7.40 -6.74
CA GLU A 237 -4.62 -7.04 -7.17
C GLU A 237 -3.96 -5.97 -6.26
N ALA A 238 -4.75 -5.04 -5.74
CA ALA A 238 -4.28 -3.93 -4.93
C ALA A 238 -4.04 -4.36 -3.47
N VAL A 239 -2.97 -5.10 -3.24
CA VAL A 239 -2.56 -5.51 -1.89
C VAL A 239 -2.05 -4.32 -1.06
N ALA A 240 -1.99 -4.48 0.27
CA ALA A 240 -1.43 -3.47 1.16
C ALA A 240 -0.01 -3.07 0.73
N GLY A 241 0.26 -1.77 0.69
CA GLY A 241 1.49 -1.19 0.16
C GLY A 241 1.48 -0.87 -1.33
N THR A 242 0.46 -1.28 -2.10
CA THR A 242 0.31 -0.88 -3.51
C THR A 242 0.29 0.65 -3.61
N PRO A 243 1.21 1.28 -4.39
CA PRO A 243 1.19 2.73 -4.59
C PRO A 243 -0.07 3.19 -5.31
N VAL A 244 -0.63 4.30 -4.84
CA VAL A 244 -1.75 5.00 -5.45
C VAL A 244 -1.33 6.43 -5.76
N ILE A 245 -1.35 6.80 -7.02
CA ILE A 245 -1.01 8.14 -7.48
C ILE A 245 -2.29 8.77 -8.01
N ILE A 246 -2.69 9.88 -7.41
CA ILE A 246 -3.88 10.64 -7.79
C ILE A 246 -3.39 11.99 -8.31
N ARG A 247 -3.77 12.32 -9.51
CA ARG A 247 -3.46 13.59 -10.18
C ARG A 247 -4.75 14.26 -10.69
N ALA A 248 -4.66 15.59 -10.83
CA ALA A 248 -5.70 16.39 -11.50
C ALA A 248 -5.69 16.11 -13.00
#